data_05aed841a49dde9ed5d36ebfffb33c8b
#
_entry.id   05aed841a49dde9ed5d36ebfffb33c8b
#
_cell.length_a   1.000
_cell.length_b   1.000
_cell.length_c   1.000
_cell.angle_alpha   90.00
_cell.angle_beta   90.00
_cell.angle_gamma   90.00
#
_symmetry.space_group_name_H-M   'P 1'
#
loop_
_entity.id
_entity.type
_entity.pdbx_description
1 polymer ?
#
loop_
_entity_poly.entity_id
_entity_poly.type
_entity_poly.pdbx_seq_one_letter_code
_entity_poly.pdbx_strand_id
1 'polypeptide(L)'
;MNLLPQSNGVRRVNMKKKRSPKEKAQFIAKLIIIILIIGFAVQMVCNFISKETINERVDYTTVDDKRMDYRLDGSGKYTIVFDGAIGGNLEAWTPIIDDLESNGDDVTTFTYNRRGYGFSDSGSRLSIEEQAQALKILLRKSGASAPYILVGEEYGSLVLTSFAEQFPDAVAGVVLVNPLNENVLKNSGFSFKTTFMNLRRRIEELGSNISLTMLMDKLGLTIDSSDFTNSLSGDSLTEFKSERTKASYTTAVVNENENLSKGLSGSQKQGVFAGKPYCLIINNDDTSLAGLGDENLTTIIKTTETKNFLSLNDSSTILSGIRLVIEKCNG
;
A
#
# COMPACT_ATOMS: atom_id res chain seq x y z
N MET A 1 16.99 -79.75 -49.82
CA MET A 1 16.38 -78.97 -48.75
C MET A 1 17.10 -77.62 -48.68
N ASN A 2 16.50 -76.52 -49.24
CA ASN A 2 17.09 -75.19 -49.26
C ASN A 2 16.56 -74.47 -48.07
N LEU A 3 17.46 -74.14 -47.12
CA LEU A 3 17.16 -73.29 -46.03
C LEU A 3 17.43 -71.82 -46.47
N LEU A 4 16.38 -71.06 -46.63
CA LEU A 4 16.48 -69.64 -46.91
C LEU A 4 17.05 -68.90 -45.67
N PRO A 5 18.01 -67.98 -45.85
CA PRO A 5 18.52 -67.24 -44.74
C PRO A 5 17.43 -66.25 -44.26
N GLN A 6 17.20 -66.22 -42.94
CA GLN A 6 16.28 -65.29 -42.32
C GLN A 6 16.79 -63.87 -42.56
N SER A 7 15.96 -63.06 -43.15
CA SER A 7 16.17 -61.64 -43.29
C SER A 7 16.24 -61.01 -41.91
N ASN A 8 17.41 -60.54 -41.47
CA ASN A 8 17.56 -59.70 -40.33
C ASN A 8 16.93 -58.28 -40.61
N GLY A 9 15.69 -58.13 -40.17
CA GLY A 9 15.03 -56.85 -40.26
C GLY A 9 15.85 -55.80 -39.51
N VAL A 10 16.48 -54.90 -40.25
CA VAL A 10 17.16 -53.72 -39.69
C VAL A 10 16.11 -52.83 -39.02
N ARG A 11 15.97 -52.97 -37.73
CA ARG A 11 15.23 -51.97 -36.95
C ARG A 11 15.92 -50.63 -37.15
N ARG A 12 15.29 -49.73 -37.89
CA ARG A 12 15.72 -48.32 -37.95
C ARG A 12 15.60 -47.73 -36.55
N VAL A 13 16.71 -47.67 -35.83
CA VAL A 13 16.81 -46.92 -34.60
C VAL A 13 16.69 -45.44 -35.00
N ASN A 14 15.53 -44.83 -34.71
CA ASN A 14 15.35 -43.41 -34.86
C ASN A 14 16.28 -42.71 -33.85
N MET A 15 17.54 -42.52 -34.24
CA MET A 15 18.47 -41.70 -33.48
C MET A 15 17.91 -40.26 -33.50
N LYS A 16 17.30 -39.83 -32.39
CA LYS A 16 16.90 -38.43 -32.21
C LYS A 16 18.13 -37.57 -32.50
N LYS A 17 18.10 -36.83 -33.60
CA LYS A 17 19.15 -35.91 -34.00
C LYS A 17 19.42 -34.97 -32.82
N LYS A 18 20.63 -35.01 -32.26
CA LYS A 18 21.02 -34.06 -31.16
C LYS A 18 20.95 -32.67 -31.73
N ARG A 19 20.09 -31.81 -31.14
CA ARG A 19 19.96 -30.41 -31.53
C ARG A 19 21.31 -29.73 -31.39
N SER A 20 21.68 -28.90 -32.33
CA SER A 20 22.85 -28.01 -32.23
C SER A 20 22.70 -27.04 -31.06
N PRO A 21 23.79 -26.45 -30.53
CA PRO A 21 23.69 -25.44 -29.48
C PRO A 21 22.76 -24.28 -29.85
N LYS A 22 22.78 -23.84 -31.12
CA LYS A 22 21.91 -22.79 -31.66
C LYS A 22 20.44 -23.22 -31.67
N GLU A 23 20.13 -24.44 -32.11
CA GLU A 23 18.76 -24.97 -32.09
C GLU A 23 18.23 -25.18 -30.66
N LYS A 24 19.09 -25.54 -29.70
CA LYS A 24 18.73 -25.59 -28.27
C LYS A 24 18.40 -24.20 -27.72
N ALA A 25 19.24 -23.20 -28.02
CA ALA A 25 19.00 -21.82 -27.59
C ALA A 25 17.68 -21.28 -28.18
N GLN A 26 17.43 -21.50 -29.47
CA GLN A 26 16.16 -21.10 -30.11
C GLN A 26 14.96 -21.82 -29.52
N PHE A 27 15.08 -23.09 -29.18
CA PHE A 27 14.00 -23.84 -28.54
C PHE A 27 13.70 -23.31 -27.13
N ILE A 28 14.75 -23.02 -26.34
CA ILE A 28 14.59 -22.42 -25.00
C ILE A 28 13.94 -21.02 -25.11
N ALA A 29 14.40 -20.19 -26.04
CA ALA A 29 13.82 -18.88 -26.27
C ALA A 29 12.32 -18.97 -26.64
N LYS A 30 11.94 -19.89 -27.55
CA LYS A 30 10.52 -20.12 -27.88
C LYS A 30 9.71 -20.59 -26.67
N LEU A 31 10.26 -21.47 -25.85
CA LEU A 31 9.59 -21.96 -24.64
C LEU A 31 9.36 -20.80 -23.64
N ILE A 32 10.35 -19.95 -23.44
CA ILE A 32 10.24 -18.75 -22.59
C ILE A 32 9.12 -17.84 -23.12
N ILE A 33 9.10 -17.57 -24.43
CA ILE A 33 8.06 -16.70 -25.03
C ILE A 33 6.66 -17.31 -24.81
N ILE A 34 6.49 -18.61 -24.98
CA ILE A 34 5.20 -19.29 -24.75
C ILE A 34 4.79 -19.16 -23.28
N ILE A 35 5.71 -19.37 -22.33
CA ILE A 35 5.45 -19.20 -20.90
C ILE A 35 5.03 -17.76 -20.57
N LEU A 36 5.69 -16.78 -21.14
CA LEU A 36 5.34 -15.36 -20.95
C LEU A 36 3.94 -15.04 -21.50
N ILE A 37 3.59 -15.55 -22.68
CA ILE A 37 2.26 -15.36 -23.28
C ILE A 37 1.18 -16.02 -22.40
N ILE A 38 1.41 -17.23 -21.92
CA ILE A 38 0.46 -17.93 -21.03
C ILE A 38 0.33 -17.16 -19.72
N GLY A 39 1.44 -16.74 -19.11
CA GLY A 39 1.44 -15.94 -17.88
C GLY A 39 0.66 -14.63 -18.03
N PHE A 40 0.84 -13.93 -19.14
CA PHE A 40 0.10 -12.70 -19.46
C PHE A 40 -1.41 -12.97 -19.61
N ALA A 41 -1.78 -14.05 -20.34
CA ALA A 41 -3.19 -14.41 -20.51
C ALA A 41 -3.86 -14.76 -19.18
N VAL A 42 -3.18 -15.53 -18.31
CA VAL A 42 -3.67 -15.85 -16.96
C VAL A 42 -3.87 -14.57 -16.14
N GLN A 43 -2.90 -13.65 -16.19
CA GLN A 43 -3.02 -12.38 -15.46
C GLN A 43 -4.21 -11.54 -15.94
N MET A 44 -4.46 -11.48 -17.25
CA MET A 44 -5.64 -10.78 -17.79
C MET A 44 -6.95 -11.38 -17.26
N VAL A 45 -7.06 -12.71 -17.24
CA VAL A 45 -8.26 -13.41 -16.73
C VAL A 45 -8.44 -13.13 -15.23
N CYS A 46 -7.38 -13.23 -14.43
CA CYS A 46 -7.43 -12.93 -13.00
C CYS A 46 -7.85 -11.47 -12.73
N ASN A 47 -7.33 -10.52 -13.49
CA ASN A 47 -7.68 -9.11 -13.37
C ASN A 47 -9.14 -8.85 -13.76
N PHE A 48 -9.66 -9.55 -14.77
CA PHE A 48 -11.06 -9.42 -15.19
C PHE A 48 -12.01 -9.95 -14.12
N ILE A 49 -11.78 -11.16 -13.61
CA ILE A 49 -12.60 -11.76 -12.54
C ILE A 49 -12.61 -10.88 -11.29
N SER A 50 -11.46 -10.34 -10.90
CA SER A 50 -11.37 -9.46 -9.71
C SER A 50 -12.20 -8.17 -9.85
N LYS A 51 -12.40 -7.65 -11.05
CA LYS A 51 -13.21 -6.44 -11.27
C LYS A 51 -14.71 -6.68 -11.11
N GLU A 52 -15.20 -7.87 -11.44
CA GLU A 52 -16.63 -8.17 -11.37
C GLU A 52 -17.14 -8.50 -9.96
N THR A 53 -16.27 -9.01 -9.08
CA THR A 53 -16.71 -9.56 -7.79
C THR A 53 -16.90 -8.49 -6.70
N ILE A 54 -16.57 -7.20 -6.94
CA ILE A 54 -16.20 -6.30 -5.83
C ILE A 54 -16.96 -4.96 -5.81
N ASN A 55 -17.96 -4.78 -6.63
CA ASN A 55 -18.68 -3.49 -6.76
C ASN A 55 -19.57 -3.08 -5.57
N GLU A 56 -19.67 -3.86 -4.49
CA GLU A 56 -20.69 -3.64 -3.45
C GLU A 56 -20.17 -3.08 -2.12
N ARG A 57 -18.85 -2.97 -1.91
CA ARG A 57 -18.29 -2.66 -0.59
C ARG A 57 -17.60 -1.29 -0.45
N VAL A 58 -17.32 -0.61 -1.54
CA VAL A 58 -16.62 0.67 -1.54
C VAL A 58 -17.22 1.62 -2.53
N ASP A 59 -17.26 2.89 -2.15
CA ASP A 59 -17.57 3.96 -3.08
C ASP A 59 -16.33 4.33 -3.90
N TYR A 60 -16.53 4.98 -5.03
CA TYR A 60 -15.42 5.48 -5.84
C TYR A 60 -15.75 6.80 -6.53
N THR A 61 -14.72 7.60 -6.74
CA THR A 61 -14.80 8.81 -7.56
C THR A 61 -13.56 8.96 -8.43
N THR A 62 -13.61 9.84 -9.42
CA THR A 62 -12.49 10.06 -10.34
C THR A 62 -11.66 11.26 -9.90
N VAL A 63 -10.37 11.05 -9.69
CA VAL A 63 -9.37 12.08 -9.37
C VAL A 63 -8.30 12.03 -10.46
N ASP A 64 -8.11 13.13 -11.22
CA ASP A 64 -7.15 13.22 -12.34
C ASP A 64 -7.28 12.03 -13.32
N ASP A 65 -8.50 11.79 -13.79
CA ASP A 65 -8.86 10.69 -14.71
C ASP A 65 -8.57 9.27 -14.20
N LYS A 66 -8.34 9.12 -12.88
CA LYS A 66 -8.16 7.84 -12.21
C LYS A 66 -9.25 7.61 -11.20
N ARG A 67 -9.84 6.43 -11.21
CA ARG A 67 -10.79 6.01 -10.19
C ARG A 67 -10.03 5.80 -8.88
N MET A 68 -10.57 6.34 -7.80
CA MET A 68 -10.09 6.11 -6.43
C MET A 68 -11.24 5.65 -5.57
N ASP A 69 -11.05 4.57 -4.87
CA ASP A 69 -12.03 3.99 -3.95
C ASP A 69 -11.84 4.52 -2.53
N TYR A 70 -12.98 4.63 -1.82
CA TYR A 70 -13.03 5.15 -0.46
C TYR A 70 -14.25 4.57 0.28
N ARG A 71 -14.25 4.75 1.60
CA ARG A 71 -15.44 4.60 2.46
C ARG A 71 -15.63 5.88 3.23
N LEU A 72 -16.87 6.34 3.32
CA LEU A 72 -17.28 7.53 4.07
C LEU A 72 -18.49 7.14 4.94
N ASP A 73 -18.29 7.05 6.25
CA ASP A 73 -19.29 6.60 7.19
C ASP A 73 -19.47 7.61 8.32
N GLY A 74 -20.69 7.66 8.91
CA GLY A 74 -21.01 8.58 9.99
C GLY A 74 -21.47 9.97 9.52
N SER A 75 -21.77 10.84 10.49
CA SER A 75 -22.31 12.19 10.24
C SER A 75 -21.91 13.20 11.31
N GLY A 76 -20.80 12.97 12.00
CA GLY A 76 -20.34 13.81 13.11
C GLY A 76 -19.70 15.14 12.68
N LYS A 77 -19.37 15.95 13.68
CA LYS A 77 -18.78 17.30 13.50
C LYS A 77 -17.43 17.27 12.77
N TYR A 78 -16.60 16.28 13.04
CA TYR A 78 -15.27 16.13 12.45
C TYR A 78 -15.24 14.96 11.49
N THR A 79 -14.58 15.10 10.35
CA THR A 79 -14.24 13.97 9.50
C THR A 79 -12.82 13.50 9.82
N ILE A 80 -12.70 12.27 10.31
CA ILE A 80 -11.40 11.63 10.56
C ILE A 80 -10.91 11.02 9.25
N VAL A 81 -9.80 11.51 8.74
CA VAL A 81 -9.19 11.06 7.48
C VAL A 81 -8.02 10.15 7.78
N PHE A 82 -8.09 8.90 7.36
CA PHE A 82 -7.08 7.89 7.60
C PHE A 82 -6.20 7.66 6.38
N ASP A 83 -4.88 7.62 6.57
CA ASP A 83 -3.91 7.27 5.53
C ASP A 83 -2.84 6.33 6.10
N GLY A 84 -2.62 5.19 5.46
CA GLY A 84 -1.85 4.08 6.01
C GLY A 84 -0.40 3.99 5.54
N ALA A 85 0.28 2.96 6.02
CA ALA A 85 1.65 2.60 5.66
C ALA A 85 1.76 2.11 4.20
N ILE A 86 2.98 2.03 3.67
CA ILE A 86 3.25 1.41 2.36
C ILE A 86 2.82 -0.06 2.39
N GLY A 87 2.04 -0.46 1.40
CA GLY A 87 1.61 -1.84 1.23
C GLY A 87 0.35 -2.21 2.00
N GLY A 88 -0.18 -1.32 2.85
CA GLY A 88 -1.51 -1.45 3.45
C GLY A 88 -2.61 -0.88 2.55
N ASN A 89 -3.83 -1.33 2.75
CA ASN A 89 -5.03 -0.78 2.13
C ASN A 89 -5.99 -0.25 3.21
N LEU A 90 -7.16 0.24 2.82
CA LEU A 90 -8.14 0.84 3.74
C LEU A 90 -8.59 -0.10 4.87
N GLU A 91 -8.49 -1.43 4.69
CA GLU A 91 -8.82 -2.42 5.72
C GLU A 91 -7.92 -2.33 6.97
N ALA A 92 -6.76 -1.65 6.87
CA ALA A 92 -5.90 -1.37 8.02
C ALA A 92 -6.62 -0.63 9.16
N TRP A 93 -7.66 0.11 8.82
CA TRP A 93 -8.36 1.00 9.76
C TRP A 93 -9.67 0.41 10.30
N THR A 94 -10.11 -0.74 9.78
CA THR A 94 -11.37 -1.40 10.18
C THR A 94 -11.51 -1.55 11.70
N PRO A 95 -10.52 -2.03 12.48
CA PRO A 95 -10.69 -2.19 13.93
C PRO A 95 -10.91 -0.85 14.67
N ILE A 96 -10.34 0.24 14.13
CA ILE A 96 -10.49 1.58 14.71
C ILE A 96 -11.89 2.14 14.39
N ILE A 97 -12.33 1.97 13.14
CA ILE A 97 -13.64 2.43 12.68
C ILE A 97 -14.75 1.70 13.43
N ASP A 98 -14.68 0.36 13.51
CA ASP A 98 -15.64 -0.47 14.23
C ASP A 98 -15.77 -0.05 15.72
N ASP A 99 -14.64 0.33 16.36
CA ASP A 99 -14.67 0.81 17.75
C ASP A 99 -15.31 2.20 17.85
N LEU A 100 -14.98 3.15 16.96
CA LEU A 100 -15.59 4.48 16.94
C LEU A 100 -17.10 4.41 16.72
N GLU A 101 -17.56 3.56 15.82
CA GLU A 101 -18.98 3.34 15.53
C GLU A 101 -19.71 2.67 16.71
N SER A 102 -19.14 1.59 17.26
CA SER A 102 -19.77 0.83 18.35
C SER A 102 -19.87 1.62 19.63
N ASN A 103 -18.97 2.56 19.90
CA ASN A 103 -19.02 3.45 21.06
C ASN A 103 -19.90 4.69 20.81
N GLY A 104 -20.40 4.91 19.59
CA GLY A 104 -21.26 6.03 19.23
C GLY A 104 -20.52 7.37 19.25
N ASP A 105 -19.23 7.37 18.90
CA ASP A 105 -18.46 8.60 18.78
C ASP A 105 -19.06 9.48 17.66
N ASP A 106 -19.31 10.77 17.94
CA ASP A 106 -19.93 11.73 17.03
C ASP A 106 -18.90 12.22 15.98
N VAL A 107 -18.47 11.30 15.10
CA VAL A 107 -17.48 11.56 14.04
C VAL A 107 -17.96 11.01 12.70
N THR A 108 -17.37 11.53 11.65
CA THR A 108 -17.42 10.94 10.31
C THR A 108 -16.06 10.29 10.05
N THR A 109 -16.02 9.10 9.51
CA THR A 109 -14.79 8.39 9.16
C THR A 109 -14.60 8.39 7.65
N PHE A 110 -13.39 8.63 7.20
CA PHE A 110 -13.00 8.59 5.80
C PHE A 110 -11.73 7.77 5.61
N THR A 111 -11.86 6.65 4.93
CA THR A 111 -10.73 5.80 4.51
C THR A 111 -10.68 5.73 3.00
N TYR A 112 -9.51 5.57 2.45
CA TYR A 112 -9.33 5.47 1.00
C TYR A 112 -8.12 4.62 0.64
N ASN A 113 -8.11 4.14 -0.58
CA ASN A 113 -6.94 3.50 -1.16
C ASN A 113 -6.20 4.50 -2.05
N ARG A 114 -4.90 4.69 -1.81
CA ARG A 114 -4.04 5.44 -2.72
C ARG A 114 -3.98 4.74 -4.08
N ARG A 115 -3.53 5.48 -5.12
CA ARG A 115 -3.44 4.94 -6.49
C ARG A 115 -2.73 3.59 -6.55
N GLY A 116 -3.40 2.59 -7.10
CA GLY A 116 -2.89 1.24 -7.31
C GLY A 116 -3.17 0.25 -6.18
N TYR A 117 -3.62 0.72 -5.00
CA TYR A 117 -4.08 -0.15 -3.93
C TYR A 117 -5.59 -0.41 -4.06
N GLY A 118 -6.05 -1.54 -3.52
CA GLY A 118 -7.46 -1.92 -3.51
C GLY A 118 -8.05 -1.92 -4.92
N PHE A 119 -9.09 -1.11 -5.09
CA PHE A 119 -9.78 -0.91 -6.37
C PHE A 119 -9.44 0.43 -7.04
N SER A 120 -8.51 1.18 -6.47
CA SER A 120 -8.00 2.41 -7.06
C SER A 120 -7.16 2.12 -8.30
N ASP A 121 -7.40 2.89 -9.36
CA ASP A 121 -6.64 2.75 -10.61
C ASP A 121 -5.16 3.05 -10.38
N SER A 122 -4.29 2.29 -11.02
CA SER A 122 -2.87 2.61 -11.06
C SER A 122 -2.59 3.80 -11.98
N GLY A 123 -1.45 4.43 -11.78
CA GLY A 123 -1.03 5.58 -12.59
C GLY A 123 0.47 5.85 -12.49
N SER A 124 0.89 6.95 -13.08
CA SER A 124 2.23 7.48 -12.87
C SER A 124 2.47 7.76 -11.39
N ARG A 125 3.73 7.71 -10.98
CA ARG A 125 4.15 8.08 -9.63
C ARG A 125 3.75 9.53 -9.35
N LEU A 126 3.06 9.73 -8.25
CA LEU A 126 2.83 11.05 -7.65
C LEU A 126 3.81 11.25 -6.50
N SER A 127 4.40 12.44 -6.41
CA SER A 127 5.14 12.85 -5.22
C SER A 127 4.22 12.90 -4.00
N ILE A 128 4.77 13.00 -2.79
CA ILE A 128 3.99 13.14 -1.55
C ILE A 128 3.10 14.39 -1.61
N GLU A 129 3.63 15.50 -2.16
CA GLU A 129 2.87 16.74 -2.33
C GLU A 129 1.67 16.56 -3.29
N GLU A 130 1.89 15.90 -4.44
CA GLU A 130 0.82 15.61 -5.42
C GLU A 130 -0.23 14.63 -4.85
N GLN A 131 0.18 13.68 -3.99
CA GLN A 131 -0.75 12.78 -3.31
C GLN A 131 -1.65 13.54 -2.33
N ALA A 132 -1.11 14.52 -1.59
CA ALA A 132 -1.91 15.41 -0.73
C ALA A 132 -2.93 16.24 -1.53
N GLN A 133 -2.55 16.73 -2.71
CA GLN A 133 -3.47 17.44 -3.61
C GLN A 133 -4.57 16.51 -4.14
N ALA A 134 -4.20 15.30 -4.54
CA ALA A 134 -5.16 14.28 -4.98
C ALA A 134 -6.15 13.92 -3.85
N LEU A 135 -5.68 13.78 -2.62
CA LEU A 135 -6.53 13.57 -1.44
C LEU A 135 -7.52 14.74 -1.24
N LYS A 136 -7.09 16.00 -1.41
CA LYS A 136 -8.00 17.15 -1.33
C LYS A 136 -9.12 17.09 -2.35
N ILE A 137 -8.80 16.68 -3.57
CA ILE A 137 -9.80 16.51 -4.64
C ILE A 137 -10.74 15.35 -4.31
N LEU A 138 -10.19 14.23 -3.80
CA LEU A 138 -10.94 13.05 -3.40
C LEU A 138 -11.95 13.39 -2.28
N LEU A 139 -11.52 14.02 -1.19
CA LEU A 139 -12.38 14.46 -0.09
C LEU A 139 -13.52 15.37 -0.57
N ARG A 140 -13.22 16.34 -1.43
CA ARG A 140 -14.26 17.22 -1.99
C ARG A 140 -15.28 16.46 -2.84
N LYS A 141 -14.82 15.53 -3.67
CA LYS A 141 -15.69 14.78 -4.59
C LYS A 141 -16.49 13.67 -3.91
N SER A 142 -15.98 13.11 -2.81
CA SER A 142 -16.70 12.14 -2.00
C SER A 142 -17.76 12.77 -1.09
N GLY A 143 -17.77 14.09 -0.93
CA GLY A 143 -18.67 14.76 0.00
C GLY A 143 -18.17 14.83 1.43
N ALA A 144 -16.96 14.35 1.70
CA ALA A 144 -16.33 14.46 3.02
C ALA A 144 -16.09 15.93 3.37
N SER A 145 -16.69 16.37 4.49
CA SER A 145 -16.69 17.78 4.88
C SER A 145 -15.61 18.09 5.92
N ALA A 146 -14.93 19.22 5.78
CA ALA A 146 -14.06 19.76 6.85
C ALA A 146 -14.95 20.25 8.04
N PRO A 147 -14.38 20.34 9.25
CA PRO A 147 -12.96 20.25 9.58
C PRO A 147 -12.45 18.78 9.71
N TYR A 148 -11.21 18.55 9.27
CA TYR A 148 -10.60 17.23 9.27
C TYR A 148 -9.73 16.97 10.50
N ILE A 149 -9.79 15.77 11.05
CA ILE A 149 -8.77 15.21 11.93
C ILE A 149 -7.98 14.20 11.09
N LEU A 150 -6.69 14.45 10.93
CA LEU A 150 -5.82 13.65 10.10
C LEU A 150 -5.16 12.54 10.92
N VAL A 151 -5.28 11.29 10.50
CA VAL A 151 -4.67 10.13 11.18
C VAL A 151 -3.76 9.40 10.19
N GLY A 152 -2.46 9.57 10.32
CA GLY A 152 -1.47 9.04 9.38
C GLY A 152 -0.49 8.06 10.00
N GLU A 153 -0.37 6.87 9.40
CA GLU A 153 0.59 5.85 9.82
C GLU A 153 1.74 5.76 8.82
N GLU A 154 2.99 5.74 9.33
CA GLU A 154 4.23 5.63 8.54
C GLU A 154 4.25 6.57 7.32
N TYR A 155 4.09 6.01 6.10
CA TYR A 155 4.06 6.77 4.84
C TYR A 155 2.87 7.74 4.78
N GLY A 156 1.70 7.33 5.26
CA GLY A 156 0.52 8.20 5.34
C GLY A 156 0.78 9.45 6.17
N SER A 157 1.67 9.38 7.17
CA SER A 157 2.08 10.56 7.94
C SER A 157 2.74 11.65 7.08
N LEU A 158 3.51 11.26 6.05
CA LEU A 158 4.14 12.21 5.12
C LEU A 158 3.09 12.89 4.23
N VAL A 159 2.15 12.11 3.70
CA VAL A 159 1.06 12.63 2.85
C VAL A 159 0.17 13.59 3.63
N LEU A 160 -0.25 13.20 4.85
CA LEU A 160 -1.13 14.03 5.67
C LEU A 160 -0.42 15.26 6.27
N THR A 161 0.89 15.20 6.54
CA THR A 161 1.66 16.39 6.91
C THR A 161 1.72 17.37 5.74
N SER A 162 1.94 16.88 4.51
CA SER A 162 1.90 17.71 3.31
C SER A 162 0.50 18.28 3.05
N PHE A 163 -0.55 17.51 3.34
CA PHE A 163 -1.93 17.99 3.28
C PHE A 163 -2.18 19.13 4.26
N ALA A 164 -1.73 19.00 5.51
CA ALA A 164 -1.90 20.03 6.54
C ALA A 164 -1.13 21.31 6.21
N GLU A 165 0.06 21.21 5.61
CA GLU A 165 0.82 22.36 5.13
C GLU A 165 0.10 23.10 4.00
N GLN A 166 -0.47 22.36 3.03
CA GLN A 166 -1.13 22.96 1.87
C GLN A 166 -2.54 23.50 2.19
N PHE A 167 -3.24 22.88 3.14
CA PHE A 167 -4.65 23.17 3.44
C PHE A 167 -4.90 23.34 4.96
N PRO A 168 -4.16 24.24 5.63
CA PRO A 168 -4.18 24.36 7.10
C PRO A 168 -5.56 24.68 7.66
N ASP A 169 -6.37 25.47 6.96
CA ASP A 169 -7.71 25.87 7.41
C ASP A 169 -8.72 24.73 7.42
N ALA A 170 -8.43 23.65 6.70
CA ALA A 170 -9.30 22.48 6.65
C ALA A 170 -9.02 21.48 7.80
N VAL A 171 -7.91 21.65 8.54
CA VAL A 171 -7.42 20.70 9.54
C VAL A 171 -7.74 21.19 10.94
N ALA A 172 -8.47 20.40 11.73
CA ALA A 172 -8.77 20.65 13.14
C ALA A 172 -7.73 20.04 14.08
N GLY A 173 -7.22 18.85 13.77
CA GLY A 173 -6.25 18.15 14.61
C GLY A 173 -5.49 17.06 13.85
N VAL A 174 -4.42 16.54 14.44
CA VAL A 174 -3.54 15.57 13.78
C VAL A 174 -3.13 14.47 14.74
N VAL A 175 -3.14 13.22 14.26
CA VAL A 175 -2.56 12.05 14.93
C VAL A 175 -1.55 11.40 13.97
N LEU A 176 -0.29 11.39 14.33
CA LEU A 176 0.73 10.68 13.55
C LEU A 176 1.16 9.42 14.30
N VAL A 177 1.10 8.28 13.60
CA VAL A 177 1.36 6.96 14.14
C VAL A 177 2.65 6.41 13.53
N ASN A 178 3.65 6.20 14.37
CA ASN A 178 4.98 5.75 13.95
C ASN A 178 5.49 6.44 12.68
N PRO A 179 5.47 7.79 12.65
CA PRO A 179 5.67 8.56 11.43
C PRO A 179 7.08 8.41 10.87
N LEU A 180 7.19 8.39 9.55
CA LEU A 180 8.48 8.51 8.87
C LEU A 180 8.99 9.94 8.99
N ASN A 181 10.30 10.09 9.28
CA ASN A 181 10.97 11.38 9.44
C ASN A 181 11.73 11.75 8.15
N GLU A 182 11.31 12.82 7.46
CA GLU A 182 11.94 13.28 6.22
C GLU A 182 13.42 13.63 6.38
N ASN A 183 13.83 14.17 7.53
CA ASN A 183 15.23 14.49 7.77
C ASN A 183 16.09 13.23 7.88
N VAL A 184 15.55 12.19 8.53
CA VAL A 184 16.23 10.88 8.61
C VAL A 184 16.30 10.25 7.21
N LEU A 185 15.23 10.30 6.44
CA LEU A 185 15.19 9.77 5.08
C LEU A 185 16.16 10.50 4.14
N LYS A 186 16.22 11.82 4.19
CA LYS A 186 17.16 12.66 3.39
C LYS A 186 18.62 12.37 3.71
N ASN A 187 18.92 12.12 4.99
CA ASN A 187 20.27 11.86 5.47
C ASN A 187 20.65 10.38 5.46
N SER A 188 19.72 9.47 5.12
CA SER A 188 20.01 8.05 4.97
C SER A 188 20.92 7.84 3.76
N GLY A 189 22.18 7.48 4.04
CA GLY A 189 23.16 7.18 3.00
C GLY A 189 22.85 5.90 2.22
N PHE A 190 23.68 5.59 1.24
CA PHE A 190 23.57 4.34 0.47
C PHE A 190 23.57 3.12 1.42
N SER A 191 22.53 2.28 1.29
CA SER A 191 22.44 1.01 1.99
C SER A 191 22.30 -0.12 0.97
N PHE A 192 23.20 -1.09 1.04
CA PHE A 192 23.13 -2.29 0.20
C PHE A 192 21.81 -3.06 0.44
N LYS A 193 21.34 -3.13 1.70
CA LYS A 193 20.06 -3.76 2.04
C LYS A 193 18.90 -3.07 1.34
N THR A 194 18.82 -1.74 1.42
CA THR A 194 17.75 -0.95 0.77
C THR A 194 17.80 -1.10 -0.75
N THR A 195 19.00 -1.06 -1.35
CA THR A 195 19.16 -1.25 -2.80
C THR A 195 18.71 -2.64 -3.25
N PHE A 196 19.08 -3.67 -2.50
CA PHE A 196 18.67 -5.05 -2.79
C PHE A 196 17.15 -5.24 -2.65
N MET A 197 16.53 -4.66 -1.61
CA MET A 197 15.08 -4.70 -1.43
C MET A 197 14.35 -3.97 -2.57
N ASN A 198 14.84 -2.81 -2.99
CA ASN A 198 14.27 -2.07 -4.12
C ASN A 198 14.39 -2.86 -5.44
N LEU A 199 15.52 -3.56 -5.66
CA LEU A 199 15.66 -4.45 -6.82
C LEU A 199 14.65 -5.60 -6.77
N ARG A 200 14.45 -6.24 -5.63
CA ARG A 200 13.43 -7.29 -5.46
C ARG A 200 12.03 -6.76 -5.79
N ARG A 201 11.65 -5.60 -5.26
CA ARG A 201 10.35 -4.95 -5.56
C ARG A 201 10.17 -4.69 -7.05
N ARG A 202 11.22 -4.26 -7.74
CA ARG A 202 11.19 -4.11 -9.21
C ARG A 202 11.01 -5.42 -9.94
N ILE A 203 11.59 -6.51 -9.47
CA ILE A 203 11.37 -7.85 -10.03
C ILE A 203 9.92 -8.29 -9.83
N GLU A 204 9.34 -8.04 -8.66
CA GLU A 204 7.93 -8.33 -8.38
C GLU A 204 6.99 -7.48 -9.26
N GLU A 205 7.30 -6.19 -9.44
CA GLU A 205 6.55 -5.30 -10.32
C GLU A 205 6.55 -5.80 -11.78
N LEU A 206 7.71 -6.15 -12.32
CA LEU A 206 7.80 -6.69 -13.67
C LEU A 206 7.12 -8.06 -13.79
N GLY A 207 7.28 -8.91 -12.79
CA GLY A 207 6.70 -10.23 -12.71
C GLY A 207 5.19 -10.25 -12.61
N SER A 208 4.58 -9.22 -12.01
CA SER A 208 3.14 -9.12 -11.84
C SER A 208 2.36 -9.03 -13.15
N ASN A 209 2.99 -8.51 -14.21
CA ASN A 209 2.37 -8.44 -15.54
C ASN A 209 2.26 -9.79 -16.26
N ILE A 210 3.02 -10.81 -15.82
CA ILE A 210 3.13 -12.13 -16.45
C ILE A 210 2.83 -13.28 -15.49
N SER A 211 2.10 -13.00 -14.41
CA SER A 211 1.78 -13.94 -13.32
C SER A 211 2.99 -14.56 -12.60
N LEU A 212 4.20 -14.06 -12.83
CA LEU A 212 5.39 -14.53 -12.12
C LEU A 212 5.33 -14.18 -10.64
N THR A 213 4.89 -12.98 -10.30
CA THR A 213 4.73 -12.54 -8.90
C THR A 213 3.69 -13.37 -8.18
N MET A 214 2.58 -13.75 -8.84
CA MET A 214 1.60 -14.66 -8.27
C MET A 214 2.18 -16.07 -8.00
N LEU A 215 3.06 -16.55 -8.87
CA LEU A 215 3.78 -17.81 -8.64
C LEU A 215 4.78 -17.69 -7.49
N MET A 216 5.55 -16.59 -7.47
CA MET A 216 6.49 -16.31 -6.38
C MET A 216 5.77 -16.20 -5.03
N ASP A 217 4.59 -15.58 -5.00
CA ASP A 217 3.76 -15.45 -3.81
C ASP A 217 3.33 -16.83 -3.26
N LYS A 218 2.84 -17.72 -4.13
CA LYS A 218 2.49 -19.09 -3.75
C LYS A 218 3.67 -19.91 -3.21
N LEU A 219 4.89 -19.55 -3.59
CA LEU A 219 6.12 -20.17 -3.13
C LEU A 219 6.74 -19.47 -1.91
N GLY A 220 6.10 -18.41 -1.38
CA GLY A 220 6.62 -17.61 -0.27
C GLY A 220 7.89 -16.82 -0.61
N LEU A 221 8.07 -16.44 -1.88
CA LEU A 221 9.27 -15.74 -2.38
C LEU A 221 9.06 -14.23 -2.59
N THR A 222 7.83 -13.72 -2.41
CA THR A 222 7.55 -12.29 -2.49
C THR A 222 8.02 -11.55 -1.23
N ILE A 223 8.19 -10.22 -1.36
CA ILE A 223 8.38 -9.33 -0.20
C ILE A 223 6.99 -9.17 0.44
N ASP A 224 6.72 -10.00 1.42
CA ASP A 224 5.45 -9.96 2.13
C ASP A 224 5.48 -8.94 3.27
N SER A 225 4.39 -8.20 3.41
CA SER A 225 4.05 -7.53 4.66
C SER A 225 3.36 -8.53 5.58
N SER A 226 4.14 -9.38 6.22
CA SER A 226 3.63 -10.45 7.08
C SER A 226 2.76 -9.90 8.21
N ASP A 227 3.13 -8.77 8.79
CA ASP A 227 2.39 -8.15 9.88
C ASP A 227 0.99 -7.74 9.41
N PHE A 228 0.87 -7.17 8.20
CA PHE A 228 -0.44 -6.84 7.61
C PHE A 228 -1.25 -8.09 7.30
N THR A 229 -0.66 -9.03 6.54
CA THR A 229 -1.34 -10.27 6.13
C THR A 229 -1.83 -11.09 7.32
N ASN A 230 -1.02 -11.19 8.38
CA ASN A 230 -1.35 -11.99 9.56
C ASN A 230 -2.41 -11.32 10.47
N SER A 231 -2.60 -10.02 10.35
CA SER A 231 -3.58 -9.26 11.12
C SER A 231 -4.94 -9.16 10.42
N LEU A 232 -5.02 -9.53 9.12
CA LEU A 232 -6.27 -9.62 8.38
C LEU A 232 -6.91 -11.01 8.54
N SER A 233 -8.25 -11.07 8.44
CA SER A 233 -9.02 -12.31 8.49
C SER A 233 -10.17 -12.30 7.48
N GLY A 234 -10.79 -13.46 7.25
CA GLY A 234 -11.98 -13.57 6.42
C GLY A 234 -11.79 -13.07 4.98
N ASP A 235 -12.76 -12.29 4.56
CA ASP A 235 -12.84 -11.74 3.20
C ASP A 235 -11.72 -10.74 2.92
N SER A 236 -11.41 -9.85 3.88
CA SER A 236 -10.33 -8.84 3.76
C SER A 236 -8.96 -9.49 3.52
N LEU A 237 -8.68 -10.63 4.17
CA LEU A 237 -7.46 -11.40 3.93
C LEU A 237 -7.42 -12.00 2.51
N THR A 238 -8.54 -12.56 2.07
CA THR A 238 -8.65 -13.18 0.74
C THR A 238 -8.49 -12.14 -0.35
N GLU A 239 -9.12 -11.00 -0.18
CA GLU A 239 -9.05 -9.85 -1.07
C GLU A 239 -7.63 -9.30 -1.17
N PHE A 240 -7.00 -9.01 -0.04
CA PHE A 240 -5.62 -8.52 -0.01
C PHE A 240 -4.63 -9.50 -0.65
N LYS A 241 -4.76 -10.82 -0.41
CA LYS A 241 -3.92 -11.82 -1.07
C LYS A 241 -4.07 -11.82 -2.59
N SER A 242 -5.25 -11.52 -3.10
CA SER A 242 -5.47 -11.40 -4.54
C SER A 242 -4.93 -10.08 -5.09
N GLU A 243 -4.98 -9.00 -4.31
CA GLU A 243 -4.53 -7.66 -4.66
C GLU A 243 -3.01 -7.57 -4.74
N ARG A 244 -2.30 -8.05 -3.74
CA ARG A 244 -0.85 -7.86 -3.57
C ARG A 244 0.01 -8.43 -4.70
N THR A 245 -0.55 -9.29 -5.55
CA THR A 245 0.14 -9.86 -6.71
C THR A 245 -0.18 -9.15 -8.02
N LYS A 246 -1.09 -8.15 -8.00
CA LYS A 246 -1.46 -7.36 -9.18
C LYS A 246 -0.39 -6.33 -9.53
N ALA A 247 -0.30 -6.01 -10.81
CA ALA A 247 0.61 -4.97 -11.30
C ALA A 247 0.31 -3.59 -10.69
N SER A 248 -0.97 -3.26 -10.46
CA SER A 248 -1.38 -2.01 -9.81
C SER A 248 -0.74 -1.86 -8.43
N TYR A 249 -0.88 -2.88 -7.59
CA TYR A 249 -0.33 -2.91 -6.24
C TYR A 249 1.20 -2.86 -6.22
N THR A 250 1.86 -3.74 -6.98
CA THR A 250 3.33 -3.80 -6.98
C THR A 250 3.96 -2.50 -7.50
N THR A 251 3.34 -1.86 -8.51
CA THR A 251 3.74 -0.55 -9.01
C THR A 251 3.52 0.54 -7.96
N ALA A 252 2.40 0.54 -7.23
CA ALA A 252 2.14 1.49 -6.14
C ALA A 252 3.21 1.39 -5.04
N VAL A 253 3.50 0.18 -4.56
CA VAL A 253 4.56 -0.07 -3.56
C VAL A 253 5.92 0.42 -4.03
N VAL A 254 6.27 0.19 -5.30
CA VAL A 254 7.53 0.68 -5.88
C VAL A 254 7.56 2.20 -5.93
N ASN A 255 6.50 2.85 -6.41
CA ASN A 255 6.38 4.30 -6.52
C ASN A 255 6.52 4.99 -5.16
N GLU A 256 5.85 4.47 -4.13
CA GLU A 256 5.92 5.03 -2.78
C GLU A 256 7.30 4.83 -2.13
N ASN A 257 7.94 3.68 -2.34
CA ASN A 257 9.32 3.49 -1.89
C ASN A 257 10.31 4.44 -2.61
N GLU A 258 10.08 4.77 -3.88
CA GLU A 258 10.87 5.79 -4.57
C GLU A 258 10.65 7.19 -4.01
N ASN A 259 9.44 7.51 -3.55
CA ASN A 259 9.14 8.79 -2.91
C ASN A 259 9.96 9.02 -1.63
N LEU A 260 10.32 7.95 -0.90
CA LEU A 260 11.17 8.07 0.29
C LEU A 260 12.58 8.64 -0.02
N SER A 261 12.99 8.64 -1.28
CA SER A 261 14.27 9.20 -1.71
C SER A 261 14.17 10.35 -2.71
N LYS A 262 13.08 10.43 -3.47
CA LYS A 262 12.98 11.36 -4.62
C LYS A 262 11.71 12.21 -4.62
N GLY A 263 10.74 11.93 -3.75
CA GLY A 263 9.41 12.55 -3.75
C GLY A 263 9.00 13.15 -2.41
N LEU A 264 9.97 13.38 -1.50
CA LEU A 264 9.70 14.02 -0.21
C LEU A 264 9.25 15.48 -0.42
N SER A 265 8.20 15.87 0.28
CA SER A 265 7.59 17.20 0.17
C SER A 265 8.39 18.29 0.88
N GLY A 266 9.12 17.94 1.94
CA GLY A 266 9.73 18.90 2.85
C GLY A 266 8.72 19.60 3.77
N SER A 267 7.55 19.01 3.95
CA SER A 267 6.45 19.58 4.74
C SER A 267 6.63 19.40 6.23
N GLN A 268 7.51 18.51 6.69
CA GLN A 268 7.80 18.33 8.13
C GLN A 268 8.65 19.48 8.68
N LYS A 269 8.03 20.68 8.73
CA LYS A 269 8.63 21.90 9.27
C LYS A 269 8.16 22.14 10.70
N GLN A 270 9.01 22.73 11.52
CA GLN A 270 8.62 23.12 12.86
C GLN A 270 7.34 23.99 12.83
N GLY A 271 6.35 23.64 13.65
CA GLY A 271 5.10 24.37 13.77
C GLY A 271 4.12 24.21 12.60
N VAL A 272 4.27 23.21 11.72
CA VAL A 272 3.31 22.96 10.63
C VAL A 272 1.90 22.69 11.16
N PHE A 273 1.77 22.19 12.39
CA PHE A 273 0.51 21.99 13.11
C PHE A 273 0.25 23.05 14.19
N ALA A 274 0.89 24.22 14.12
CA ALA A 274 0.69 25.26 15.12
C ALA A 274 -0.80 25.64 15.29
N GLY A 275 -1.24 25.84 16.52
CA GLY A 275 -2.61 26.11 16.88
C GLY A 275 -3.57 24.92 16.81
N LYS A 276 -3.06 23.71 16.55
CA LYS A 276 -3.87 22.49 16.40
C LYS A 276 -3.48 21.44 17.43
N PRO A 277 -4.45 20.73 18.04
CA PRO A 277 -4.18 19.52 18.81
C PRO A 277 -3.41 18.50 17.96
N TYR A 278 -2.29 18.03 18.50
CA TYR A 278 -1.42 17.08 17.84
C TYR A 278 -1.09 15.92 18.78
N CYS A 279 -1.26 14.69 18.30
CA CYS A 279 -0.87 13.49 19.00
C CYS A 279 0.21 12.74 18.18
N LEU A 280 1.36 12.51 18.78
CA LEU A 280 2.47 11.74 18.22
C LEU A 280 2.52 10.37 18.92
N ILE A 281 2.23 9.29 18.18
CA ILE A 281 2.28 7.92 18.67
C ILE A 281 3.54 7.25 18.10
N ILE A 282 4.43 6.77 18.97
CA ILE A 282 5.72 6.18 18.59
C ILE A 282 6.00 4.88 19.33
N ASN A 283 6.69 3.98 18.67
CA ASN A 283 7.19 2.71 19.26
C ASN A 283 8.70 2.73 19.55
N ASN A 284 9.31 3.90 19.48
CA ASN A 284 10.73 4.13 19.74
C ASN A 284 10.91 5.38 20.60
N ASP A 285 12.15 5.83 20.80
CA ASP A 285 12.45 7.03 21.60
C ASP A 285 12.62 8.31 20.76
N ASP A 286 12.40 8.27 19.44
CA ASP A 286 12.53 9.45 18.58
C ASP A 286 11.32 10.35 18.69
N THR A 287 11.44 11.41 19.48
CA THR A 287 10.42 12.46 19.64
C THR A 287 10.69 13.69 18.77
N SER A 288 11.60 13.62 17.80
CA SER A 288 12.01 14.78 16.98
C SER A 288 10.87 15.42 16.20
N LEU A 289 9.83 14.65 15.85
CA LEU A 289 8.64 15.14 15.17
C LEU A 289 7.62 15.80 16.12
N ALA A 290 7.83 15.83 17.43
CA ALA A 290 6.97 16.58 18.35
C ALA A 290 6.97 18.08 18.06
N GLY A 291 8.06 18.63 17.55
CA GLY A 291 8.18 20.03 17.15
C GLY A 291 7.34 20.44 15.92
N LEU A 292 6.61 19.52 15.30
CA LEU A 292 5.62 19.84 14.25
C LEU A 292 4.41 20.61 14.81
N GLY A 293 4.05 20.40 16.09
CA GLY A 293 2.98 21.10 16.79
C GLY A 293 3.50 22.04 17.89
N ASP A 294 2.58 22.76 18.51
CA ASP A 294 2.85 23.57 19.70
C ASP A 294 3.01 22.67 20.93
N GLU A 295 3.97 22.95 21.80
CA GLU A 295 4.28 22.13 22.97
C GLU A 295 3.05 21.87 23.87
N ASN A 296 2.25 22.91 24.11
CA ASN A 296 1.05 22.85 24.96
C ASN A 296 -0.13 22.08 24.31
N LEU A 297 -0.16 21.92 23.00
CA LEU A 297 -1.17 21.19 22.25
C LEU A 297 -0.70 19.81 21.80
N THR A 298 0.60 19.53 21.92
CA THR A 298 1.20 18.25 21.53
C THR A 298 1.12 17.23 22.67
N THR A 299 0.72 16.02 22.34
CA THR A 299 0.77 14.88 23.26
C THR A 299 1.58 13.74 22.61
N ILE A 300 2.47 13.13 23.37
CA ILE A 300 3.27 12.00 22.92
C ILE A 300 2.77 10.74 23.64
N ILE A 301 2.41 9.70 22.88
CA ILE A 301 2.04 8.40 23.40
C ILE A 301 3.09 7.39 22.93
N LYS A 302 3.64 6.63 23.85
CA LYS A 302 4.56 5.53 23.53
C LYS A 302 3.82 4.20 23.59
N THR A 303 3.91 3.43 22.52
CA THR A 303 3.45 2.04 22.49
C THR A 303 4.63 1.08 22.68
N THR A 304 4.34 -0.11 23.21
CA THR A 304 5.30 -1.21 23.32
C THR A 304 5.21 -2.19 22.15
N GLU A 305 4.23 -2.00 21.25
CA GLU A 305 4.08 -2.85 20.07
C GLU A 305 5.21 -2.57 19.08
N THR A 306 5.87 -3.64 18.61
CA THR A 306 7.02 -3.57 17.71
C THR A 306 6.70 -3.98 16.28
N LYS A 307 5.49 -4.53 16.05
CA LYS A 307 5.05 -4.87 14.72
C LYS A 307 4.72 -3.62 13.92
N ASN A 308 4.86 -3.73 12.60
CA ASN A 308 4.33 -2.73 11.68
C ASN A 308 2.79 -2.76 11.67
N PHE A 309 2.17 -1.77 11.06
CA PHE A 309 0.71 -1.61 11.02
C PHE A 309 0.10 -1.58 12.44
N LEU A 310 0.46 -0.55 13.19
CA LEU A 310 -0.09 -0.30 14.53
C LEU A 310 -1.61 -0.14 14.48
N SER A 311 -2.15 0.34 13.38
CA SER A 311 -3.59 0.40 13.10
C SER A 311 -4.31 -0.94 13.32
N LEU A 312 -3.64 -2.06 13.00
CA LEU A 312 -4.14 -3.42 13.21
C LEU A 312 -3.64 -4.07 14.51
N ASN A 313 -2.41 -3.76 14.93
CA ASN A 313 -1.75 -4.48 16.02
C ASN A 313 -1.86 -3.76 17.39
N ASP A 314 -2.16 -2.46 17.39
CA ASP A 314 -2.37 -1.64 18.61
C ASP A 314 -3.40 -0.53 18.36
N SER A 315 -4.56 -0.90 17.85
CA SER A 315 -5.65 0.02 17.52
C SER A 315 -6.12 0.83 18.74
N SER A 316 -6.07 0.24 19.94
CA SER A 316 -6.47 0.89 21.20
C SER A 316 -5.64 2.12 21.54
N THR A 317 -4.32 2.07 21.30
CA THR A 317 -3.44 3.23 21.50
C THR A 317 -3.78 4.34 20.52
N ILE A 318 -4.07 4.02 19.26
CA ILE A 318 -4.44 4.99 18.23
C ILE A 318 -5.80 5.62 18.56
N LEU A 319 -6.80 4.83 18.97
CA LEU A 319 -8.10 5.31 19.42
C LEU A 319 -7.97 6.30 20.58
N SER A 320 -7.11 6.00 21.55
CA SER A 320 -6.83 6.91 22.66
C SER A 320 -6.28 8.25 22.18
N GLY A 321 -5.37 8.23 21.20
CA GLY A 321 -4.82 9.44 20.58
C GLY A 321 -5.85 10.23 19.79
N ILE A 322 -6.74 9.56 19.04
CA ILE A 322 -7.84 10.18 18.28
C ILE A 322 -8.81 10.89 19.25
N ARG A 323 -9.28 10.19 20.28
CA ARG A 323 -10.22 10.74 21.26
C ARG A 323 -9.64 11.94 22.01
N LEU A 324 -8.35 11.88 22.38
CA LEU A 324 -7.64 13.00 22.98
C LEU A 324 -7.58 14.23 22.05
N VAL A 325 -7.34 14.04 20.77
CA VAL A 325 -7.34 15.13 19.79
C VAL A 325 -8.75 15.70 19.64
N ILE A 326 -9.79 14.85 19.54
CA ILE A 326 -11.20 15.28 19.46
C ILE A 326 -11.57 16.13 20.71
N GLU A 327 -11.21 15.65 21.90
CA GLU A 327 -11.47 16.36 23.15
C GLU A 327 -10.85 17.76 23.14
N LYS A 328 -9.57 17.87 22.77
CA LYS A 328 -8.87 19.14 22.66
C LYS A 328 -9.40 20.06 21.55
N CYS A 329 -10.03 19.52 20.49
CA CYS A 329 -10.69 20.31 19.45
C CYS A 329 -12.03 20.90 19.92
N ASN A 330 -12.65 20.32 20.96
CA ASN A 330 -13.94 20.75 21.51
C ASN A 330 -13.82 21.70 22.73
N GLY A 331 -12.66 21.76 23.38
CA GLY A 331 -12.35 22.63 24.50
C GLY A 331 -11.71 23.91 24.10
#